data_42a39edf4a31fe9c8717cc54fcc67120
#
_entry.id   42a39edf4a31fe9c8717cc54fcc67120
#
_cell.length_a   1.000
_cell.length_b   1.000
_cell.length_c   1.000
_cell.angle_alpha   90.00
_cell.angle_beta   90.00
_cell.angle_gamma   90.00
#
_symmetry.space_group_name_H-M   'P 1'
#
loop_
_entity.id
_entity.type
_entity.pdbx_description
1 polymer ?
#
loop_
_entity_poly.entity_id
_entity_poly.type
_entity_poly.pdbx_seq_one_letter_code
_entity_poly.pdbx_strand_id
1 'polypeptide(L)'
;MEIKHFGDSQGKSVLLLHGNLMCWRQFEDLIPLLEKDYSVYAVSFDGFDGSRSTIYTTAQAQADKLEDFLCTELGGHVDMLFAESLGCGPAVLLKSSPKVKIDHMILSGPEYLDFGVLNGLILKVMPPKQYETARKKTMPVWALRFMGQTEQGMQTMMSRIPDNISLESVRATWAAGLYLYRTDFPVQPEAKVACWYGEKEGHMKKAIQRLRRAYPKLTVRCFRGFGHGDIINHPDLLASELIDFMTGR
;
A
#
# COMPACT_ATOMS: atom_id res chain seq x y z
N MET A 1 -2.66 -0.48 15.35
CA MET A 1 -1.56 -0.60 14.37
C MET A 1 -0.43 -1.39 15.00
N GLU A 2 0.17 -2.30 14.26
CA GLU A 2 1.37 -3.04 14.63
C GLU A 2 2.49 -2.71 13.65
N ILE A 3 3.72 -2.50 14.13
CA ILE A 3 4.90 -2.29 13.28
C ILE A 3 5.95 -3.30 13.70
N LYS A 4 6.39 -4.12 12.75
CA LYS A 4 7.46 -5.10 12.93
C LYS A 4 8.77 -4.53 12.39
N HIS A 5 9.84 -4.67 13.15
CA HIS A 5 11.19 -4.28 12.75
C HIS A 5 12.02 -5.52 12.44
N PHE A 6 12.80 -5.45 11.35
CA PHE A 6 13.71 -6.48 10.88
C PHE A 6 15.02 -5.83 10.43
N GLY A 7 16.13 -6.54 10.58
CA GLY A 7 17.46 -6.06 10.22
C GLY A 7 18.11 -5.18 11.28
N ASP A 8 19.23 -4.53 10.90
CA ASP A 8 19.99 -3.65 11.80
C ASP A 8 19.34 -2.26 11.89
N SER A 9 19.09 -1.79 13.09
CA SER A 9 18.52 -0.46 13.36
C SER A 9 19.40 0.71 12.91
N GLN A 10 20.68 0.48 12.59
CA GLN A 10 21.60 1.49 12.07
C GLN A 10 21.63 1.55 10.53
N GLY A 11 20.97 0.61 9.86
CA GLY A 11 20.85 0.62 8.41
C GLY A 11 19.90 1.72 7.90
N LYS A 12 19.95 1.98 6.56
CA LYS A 12 18.94 2.82 5.93
C LYS A 12 17.55 2.24 6.13
N SER A 13 16.59 3.10 6.48
CA SER A 13 15.24 2.71 6.85
C SER A 13 14.35 2.47 5.63
N VAL A 14 13.63 1.35 5.64
CA VAL A 14 12.61 1.00 4.64
C VAL A 14 11.28 0.77 5.35
N LEU A 15 10.27 1.57 5.03
CA LEU A 15 8.91 1.44 5.54
C LEU A 15 8.01 0.79 4.51
N LEU A 16 7.37 -0.33 4.87
CA LEU A 16 6.50 -1.13 4.01
C LEU A 16 5.04 -1.04 4.45
N LEU A 17 4.16 -0.50 3.58
CA LEU A 17 2.73 -0.33 3.82
C LEU A 17 1.91 -1.24 2.93
N HIS A 18 1.13 -2.13 3.54
CA HIS A 18 0.38 -3.19 2.84
C HIS A 18 -0.87 -2.71 2.11
N GLY A 19 -1.35 -3.55 1.18
CA GLY A 19 -2.61 -3.40 0.47
C GLY A 19 -3.84 -3.77 1.30
N ASN A 20 -5.03 -3.58 0.70
CA ASN A 20 -6.29 -3.89 1.36
C ASN A 20 -6.40 -5.37 1.74
N LEU A 21 -7.00 -5.65 2.89
CA LEU A 21 -7.15 -6.98 3.51
C LEU A 21 -5.85 -7.64 3.99
N MET A 22 -4.70 -7.04 3.76
CA MET A 22 -3.40 -7.61 4.11
C MET A 22 -2.91 -7.08 5.47
N CYS A 23 -1.73 -7.53 5.88
CA CYS A 23 -0.95 -7.07 7.02
C CYS A 23 0.55 -7.08 6.65
N TRP A 24 1.44 -6.84 7.61
CA TRP A 24 2.89 -6.89 7.37
C TRP A 24 3.36 -8.17 6.66
N ARG A 25 2.65 -9.28 6.84
CA ARG A 25 2.97 -10.57 6.20
C ARG A 25 2.84 -10.55 4.68
N GLN A 26 2.23 -9.53 4.10
CA GLN A 26 2.26 -9.32 2.64
C GLN A 26 3.71 -9.29 2.11
N PHE A 27 4.63 -8.81 2.94
CA PHE A 27 6.04 -8.64 2.60
C PHE A 27 6.95 -9.74 3.18
N GLU A 28 6.38 -10.85 3.66
CA GLU A 28 7.10 -11.93 4.35
C GLU A 28 8.25 -12.51 3.51
N ASP A 29 8.07 -12.60 2.18
CA ASP A 29 9.11 -13.10 1.27
C ASP A 29 10.10 -11.99 0.83
N LEU A 30 9.71 -10.70 0.92
CA LEU A 30 10.56 -9.56 0.59
C LEU A 30 11.52 -9.21 1.73
N ILE A 31 11.04 -9.28 2.97
CA ILE A 31 11.79 -8.85 4.16
C ILE A 31 13.17 -9.51 4.24
N PRO A 32 13.33 -10.86 4.07
CA PRO A 32 14.63 -11.52 4.15
C PRO A 32 15.65 -11.06 3.09
N LEU A 33 15.17 -10.45 2.00
CA LEU A 33 16.03 -9.90 0.95
C LEU A 33 16.53 -8.50 1.28
N LEU A 34 15.78 -7.75 2.08
CA LEU A 34 16.10 -6.38 2.47
C LEU A 34 16.80 -6.29 3.82
N GLU A 35 16.43 -7.10 4.82
CA GLU A 35 16.88 -6.99 6.21
C GLU A 35 18.39 -7.18 6.41
N LYS A 36 19.09 -7.71 5.40
CA LYS A 36 20.55 -7.89 5.42
C LYS A 36 21.31 -6.55 5.38
N ASP A 37 20.75 -5.58 4.66
CA ASP A 37 21.43 -4.32 4.36
C ASP A 37 20.61 -3.08 4.81
N TYR A 38 19.34 -3.30 5.23
CA TYR A 38 18.39 -2.24 5.56
C TYR A 38 17.68 -2.50 6.89
N SER A 39 17.29 -1.42 7.53
CA SER A 39 16.38 -1.42 8.68
C SER A 39 14.94 -1.41 8.16
N VAL A 40 14.24 -2.56 8.18
CA VAL A 40 12.94 -2.75 7.55
C VAL A 40 11.82 -2.66 8.59
N TYR A 41 10.88 -1.75 8.38
CA TYR A 41 9.68 -1.56 9.21
C TYR A 41 8.44 -1.96 8.40
N ALA A 42 7.84 -3.09 8.73
CA ALA A 42 6.65 -3.60 8.06
C ALA A 42 5.39 -3.36 8.92
N VAL A 43 4.44 -2.64 8.35
CA VAL A 43 3.25 -2.14 9.06
C VAL A 43 2.07 -3.08 8.87
N SER A 44 1.28 -3.26 9.94
CA SER A 44 -0.11 -3.72 9.88
C SER A 44 -1.00 -2.58 10.37
N PHE A 45 -1.86 -2.07 9.50
CA PHE A 45 -2.81 -1.02 9.86
C PHE A 45 -3.82 -1.51 10.91
N ASP A 46 -4.46 -0.58 11.63
CA ASP A 46 -5.58 -0.92 12.50
C ASP A 46 -6.62 -1.77 11.77
N GLY A 47 -7.21 -2.71 12.45
CA GLY A 47 -8.18 -3.65 11.88
C GLY A 47 -7.56 -4.77 11.04
N PHE A 48 -6.23 -4.73 10.81
CA PHE A 48 -5.44 -5.74 10.10
C PHE A 48 -4.20 -6.17 10.89
N ASP A 49 -4.04 -5.69 12.11
CA ASP A 49 -2.88 -5.89 12.99
C ASP A 49 -2.96 -7.14 13.89
N GLY A 50 -3.90 -8.04 13.62
CA GLY A 50 -4.11 -9.23 14.45
C GLY A 50 -4.86 -8.97 15.77
N SER A 51 -5.09 -7.71 16.15
CA SER A 51 -5.89 -7.33 17.32
C SER A 51 -7.37 -7.21 16.98
N ARG A 52 -8.23 -7.80 17.81
CA ARG A 52 -9.69 -7.65 17.68
C ARG A 52 -10.21 -6.31 18.18
N SER A 53 -9.37 -5.53 18.87
CA SER A 53 -9.77 -4.25 19.47
C SER A 53 -9.54 -3.05 18.53
N THR A 54 -8.82 -3.23 17.41
CA THR A 54 -8.56 -2.15 16.47
C THR A 54 -9.48 -2.22 15.26
N ILE A 55 -9.81 -1.07 14.70
CA ILE A 55 -10.65 -0.91 13.50
C ILE A 55 -9.97 0.11 12.60
N TYR A 56 -9.81 -0.22 11.32
CA TYR A 56 -9.42 0.77 10.32
C TYR A 56 -10.53 1.81 10.19
N THR A 57 -10.21 3.07 10.36
CA THR A 57 -11.20 4.16 10.27
C THR A 57 -11.00 5.02 9.03
N THR A 58 -9.84 5.67 8.90
CA THR A 58 -9.50 6.53 7.77
C THR A 58 -8.02 6.41 7.41
N ALA A 59 -7.67 6.75 6.17
CA ALA A 59 -6.26 6.86 5.77
C ALA A 59 -5.51 7.92 6.59
N GLN A 60 -6.18 9.01 6.98
CA GLN A 60 -5.59 10.05 7.83
C GLN A 60 -5.23 9.50 9.21
N ALA A 61 -6.12 8.78 9.88
CA ALA A 61 -5.83 8.19 11.19
C ALA A 61 -4.65 7.19 11.13
N GLN A 62 -4.47 6.48 10.02
CA GLN A 62 -3.30 5.63 9.85
C GLN A 62 -2.03 6.46 9.60
N ALA A 63 -2.12 7.53 8.80
CA ALA A 63 -1.00 8.44 8.56
C ALA A 63 -0.55 9.14 9.85
N ASP A 64 -1.48 9.60 10.70
CA ASP A 64 -1.19 10.24 11.99
C ASP A 64 -0.41 9.28 12.91
N LYS A 65 -0.82 8.01 13.00
CA LYS A 65 -0.09 6.99 13.79
C LYS A 65 1.29 6.68 13.22
N LEU A 66 1.44 6.68 11.89
CA LEU A 66 2.76 6.52 11.25
C LEU A 66 3.64 7.74 11.51
N GLU A 67 3.09 8.96 11.47
CA GLU A 67 3.81 10.18 11.81
C GLU A 67 4.35 10.11 13.25
N ASP A 68 3.48 9.76 14.21
CA ASP A 68 3.86 9.60 15.61
C ASP A 68 5.00 8.58 15.77
N PHE A 69 4.86 7.42 15.13
CA PHE A 69 5.91 6.39 15.15
C PHE A 69 7.23 6.90 14.56
N LEU A 70 7.20 7.50 13.36
CA LEU A 70 8.41 8.00 12.72
C LEU A 70 9.09 9.09 13.54
N CYS A 71 8.32 10.01 14.12
CA CYS A 71 8.88 11.07 14.98
C CYS A 71 9.50 10.53 16.26
N THR A 72 8.88 9.51 16.87
CA THR A 72 9.33 8.95 18.16
C THR A 72 10.51 8.00 17.98
N GLU A 73 10.44 7.10 16.99
CA GLU A 73 11.39 5.99 16.84
C GLU A 73 12.50 6.27 15.82
N LEU A 74 12.23 7.11 14.80
CA LEU A 74 13.12 7.33 13.66
C LEU A 74 13.48 8.82 13.45
N GLY A 75 13.24 9.68 14.46
CA GLY A 75 13.57 11.11 14.38
C GLY A 75 12.86 11.85 13.24
N GLY A 76 11.70 11.36 12.81
CA GLY A 76 10.90 11.93 11.72
C GLY A 76 11.42 11.67 10.30
N HIS A 77 12.32 10.69 10.12
CA HIS A 77 12.94 10.42 8.83
C HIS A 77 12.80 8.94 8.42
N VAL A 78 12.59 8.71 7.13
CA VAL A 78 12.69 7.39 6.49
C VAL A 78 13.31 7.52 5.10
N ASP A 79 14.29 6.64 4.79
CA ASP A 79 15.01 6.67 3.51
C ASP A 79 14.14 6.21 2.34
N MET A 80 13.33 5.16 2.54
CA MET A 80 12.43 4.58 1.55
C MET A 80 11.07 4.25 2.16
N LEU A 81 10.00 4.65 1.49
CA LEU A 81 8.64 4.19 1.75
C LEU A 81 8.11 3.48 0.51
N PHE A 82 7.74 2.21 0.67
CA PHE A 82 6.98 1.45 -0.33
C PHE A 82 5.56 1.23 0.16
N ALA A 83 4.59 1.62 -0.64
CA ALA A 83 3.17 1.46 -0.33
C ALA A 83 2.44 0.74 -1.44
N GLU A 84 1.68 -0.30 -1.08
CA GLU A 84 0.86 -1.06 -2.01
C GLU A 84 -0.62 -0.69 -1.85
N SER A 85 -1.30 -0.38 -2.97
CA SER A 85 -2.75 -0.26 -3.04
C SER A 85 -3.34 0.65 -1.94
N LEU A 86 -4.04 0.09 -0.93
CA LEU A 86 -4.57 0.82 0.24
C LEU A 86 -3.50 1.65 0.96
N GLY A 87 -2.29 1.10 1.08
CA GLY A 87 -1.16 1.76 1.74
C GLY A 87 -0.76 3.09 1.10
N CYS A 88 -1.06 3.27 -0.20
CA CYS A 88 -0.76 4.51 -0.91
C CYS A 88 -1.50 5.72 -0.32
N GLY A 89 -2.67 5.50 0.27
CA GLY A 89 -3.43 6.56 0.93
C GLY A 89 -2.70 7.16 2.12
N PRO A 90 -2.43 6.39 3.17
CA PRO A 90 -1.62 6.87 4.29
C PRO A 90 -0.24 7.41 3.86
N ALA A 91 0.40 6.80 2.83
CA ALA A 91 1.70 7.24 2.34
C ALA A 91 1.70 8.68 1.80
N VAL A 92 0.72 9.05 0.96
CA VAL A 92 0.65 10.42 0.41
C VAL A 92 0.28 11.45 1.48
N LEU A 93 -0.55 11.07 2.46
CA LEU A 93 -0.89 11.92 3.59
C LEU A 93 0.33 12.12 4.49
N LEU A 94 1.04 11.06 4.83
CA LEU A 94 2.28 11.10 5.61
C LEU A 94 3.36 11.96 4.92
N LYS A 95 3.54 11.80 3.60
CA LYS A 95 4.47 12.62 2.80
C LYS A 95 4.10 14.10 2.80
N SER A 96 2.83 14.44 3.04
CA SER A 96 2.35 15.82 3.13
C SER A 96 2.58 16.45 4.50
N SER A 97 2.97 15.69 5.51
CA SER A 97 3.28 16.18 6.83
C SER A 97 4.62 16.96 6.84
N PRO A 98 4.68 18.14 7.48
CA PRO A 98 5.93 18.88 7.66
C PRO A 98 6.87 18.26 8.70
N LYS A 99 6.40 17.33 9.53
CA LYS A 99 7.19 16.67 10.58
C LYS A 99 7.98 15.47 10.07
N VAL A 100 7.64 14.97 8.89
CA VAL A 100 8.22 13.74 8.35
C VAL A 100 8.96 14.00 7.04
N LYS A 101 10.19 13.51 6.97
CA LYS A 101 11.00 13.50 5.75
C LYS A 101 11.04 12.08 5.18
N ILE A 102 10.56 11.91 3.96
CA ILE A 102 10.65 10.67 3.19
C ILE A 102 11.53 10.95 1.99
N ASP A 103 12.70 10.33 1.89
CA ASP A 103 13.63 10.60 0.80
C ASP A 103 13.13 10.01 -0.52
N HIS A 104 12.66 8.77 -0.51
CA HIS A 104 12.14 8.07 -1.68
C HIS A 104 10.78 7.46 -1.36
N MET A 105 9.81 7.61 -2.22
CA MET A 105 8.48 7.01 -2.05
C MET A 105 8.03 6.29 -3.32
N ILE A 106 7.58 5.06 -3.18
CA ILE A 106 6.97 4.27 -4.25
C ILE A 106 5.52 3.99 -3.90
N LEU A 107 4.62 4.37 -4.81
CA LEU A 107 3.20 4.08 -4.74
C LEU A 107 2.88 3.02 -5.79
N SER A 108 2.65 1.77 -5.35
CA SER A 108 2.36 0.63 -6.20
C SER A 108 0.85 0.40 -6.28
N GLY A 109 0.29 0.45 -7.49
CA GLY A 109 -1.15 0.26 -7.71
C GLY A 109 -2.05 1.21 -6.90
N PRO A 110 -1.80 2.53 -6.82
CA PRO A 110 -2.59 3.42 -6.00
C PRO A 110 -4.06 3.42 -6.44
N GLU A 111 -4.94 2.97 -5.54
CA GLU A 111 -6.38 2.91 -5.80
C GLU A 111 -7.01 4.29 -5.65
N TYR A 112 -7.36 4.90 -6.77
CA TYR A 112 -8.23 6.07 -6.82
C TYR A 112 -9.60 5.62 -7.29
N LEU A 113 -10.44 5.20 -6.34
CA LEU A 113 -11.75 4.66 -6.64
C LEU A 113 -12.74 5.80 -6.92
N ASP A 114 -13.28 5.85 -8.14
CA ASP A 114 -14.39 6.73 -8.46
C ASP A 114 -15.32 6.08 -9.49
N PHE A 115 -16.50 5.76 -9.05
CA PHE A 115 -17.57 5.16 -9.85
C PHE A 115 -18.67 6.18 -10.17
N GLY A 116 -18.41 7.47 -9.95
CA GLY A 116 -19.34 8.57 -10.20
C GLY A 116 -20.63 8.40 -9.39
N VAL A 117 -21.78 8.45 -10.08
CA VAL A 117 -23.11 8.32 -9.44
C VAL A 117 -23.34 6.96 -8.76
N LEU A 118 -22.54 5.96 -9.08
CA LEU A 118 -22.65 4.61 -8.51
C LEU A 118 -21.89 4.44 -7.19
N ASN A 119 -21.11 5.44 -6.73
CA ASN A 119 -20.29 5.34 -5.52
C ASN A 119 -21.10 4.82 -4.32
N GLY A 120 -22.30 5.35 -4.07
CA GLY A 120 -23.14 4.91 -2.95
C GLY A 120 -23.58 3.45 -3.05
N LEU A 121 -23.89 2.97 -4.24
CA LEU A 121 -24.25 1.57 -4.46
C LEU A 121 -23.05 0.65 -4.28
N ILE A 122 -21.90 1.02 -4.85
CA ILE A 122 -20.66 0.26 -4.73
C ILE A 122 -20.23 0.11 -3.28
N LEU A 123 -20.24 1.20 -2.49
CA LEU A 123 -19.94 1.18 -1.05
C LEU A 123 -20.91 0.31 -0.24
N LYS A 124 -22.13 0.14 -0.70
CA LYS A 124 -23.10 -0.74 -0.05
C LYS A 124 -22.88 -2.22 -0.38
N VAL A 125 -22.50 -2.53 -1.62
CA VAL A 125 -22.49 -3.90 -2.15
C VAL A 125 -21.11 -4.56 -2.08
N MET A 126 -20.04 -3.82 -2.38
CA MET A 126 -18.72 -4.42 -2.54
C MET A 126 -18.03 -4.77 -1.21
N PRO A 127 -18.05 -3.93 -0.15
CA PRO A 127 -17.40 -4.27 1.11
C PRO A 127 -17.88 -5.58 1.74
N PRO A 128 -19.20 -5.88 1.83
CA PRO A 128 -19.67 -7.16 2.33
C PRO A 128 -19.17 -8.36 1.51
N LYS A 129 -19.15 -8.25 0.17
CA LYS A 129 -18.64 -9.32 -0.70
C LYS A 129 -17.14 -9.54 -0.48
N GLN A 130 -16.37 -8.48 -0.38
CA GLN A 130 -14.94 -8.56 -0.15
C GLN A 130 -14.63 -9.13 1.25
N TYR A 131 -15.39 -8.73 2.26
CA TYR A 131 -15.29 -9.28 3.62
C TYR A 131 -15.53 -10.80 3.64
N GLU A 132 -16.59 -11.28 2.94
CA GLU A 132 -16.87 -12.72 2.83
C GLU A 132 -15.74 -13.48 2.10
N THR A 133 -15.17 -12.88 1.04
CA THR A 133 -14.01 -13.42 0.33
C THR A 133 -12.81 -13.55 1.27
N ALA A 134 -12.51 -12.50 2.03
CA ALA A 134 -11.41 -12.49 2.99
C ALA A 134 -11.60 -13.54 4.09
N ARG A 135 -12.81 -13.62 4.67
CA ARG A 135 -13.15 -14.56 5.72
C ARG A 135 -13.04 -16.02 5.27
N LYS A 136 -13.44 -16.31 4.03
CA LYS A 136 -13.34 -17.66 3.44
C LYS A 136 -11.95 -17.97 2.89
N LYS A 137 -11.07 -16.96 2.78
CA LYS A 137 -9.75 -17.05 2.14
C LYS A 137 -9.82 -17.69 0.73
N THR A 138 -10.90 -17.39 0.00
CA THR A 138 -11.15 -17.94 -1.34
C THR A 138 -11.65 -16.84 -2.27
N MET A 139 -11.17 -16.85 -3.51
CA MET A 139 -11.63 -15.92 -4.53
C MET A 139 -12.09 -16.70 -5.78
N PRO A 140 -13.22 -16.34 -6.40
CA PRO A 140 -13.64 -16.97 -7.62
C PRO A 140 -12.64 -16.78 -8.76
N VAL A 141 -12.42 -17.81 -9.58
CA VAL A 141 -11.43 -17.81 -10.69
C VAL A 141 -11.66 -16.65 -11.67
N TRP A 142 -12.91 -16.25 -11.93
CA TRP A 142 -13.20 -15.11 -12.78
C TRP A 142 -12.70 -13.78 -12.21
N ALA A 143 -12.74 -13.61 -10.88
CA ALA A 143 -12.22 -12.41 -10.21
C ALA A 143 -10.69 -12.35 -10.25
N LEU A 144 -10.01 -13.52 -10.14
CA LEU A 144 -8.56 -13.63 -10.32
C LEU A 144 -8.13 -13.14 -11.71
N ARG A 145 -8.82 -13.64 -12.73
CA ARG A 145 -8.57 -13.23 -14.14
C ARG A 145 -8.80 -11.74 -14.35
N PHE A 146 -9.84 -11.19 -13.75
CA PHE A 146 -10.13 -9.76 -13.81
C PHE A 146 -9.03 -8.91 -13.17
N MET A 147 -8.45 -9.36 -12.05
CA MET A 147 -7.34 -8.70 -11.37
C MET A 147 -5.98 -8.96 -12.05
N GLY A 148 -5.94 -9.85 -13.05
CA GLY A 148 -4.71 -10.24 -13.73
C GLY A 148 -3.77 -11.09 -12.88
N GLN A 149 -4.26 -11.69 -11.79
CA GLN A 149 -3.50 -12.49 -10.84
C GLN A 149 -3.42 -13.96 -11.29
N THR A 150 -2.32 -14.64 -10.90
CA THR A 150 -2.20 -16.09 -11.00
C THR A 150 -2.93 -16.77 -9.84
N GLU A 151 -3.36 -18.02 -10.05
CA GLU A 151 -4.01 -18.80 -8.98
C GLU A 151 -3.07 -19.01 -7.77
N GLN A 152 -1.80 -19.34 -8.03
CA GLN A 152 -0.79 -19.54 -7.00
C GLN A 152 -0.49 -18.25 -6.21
N GLY A 153 -0.27 -17.13 -6.90
CA GLY A 153 -0.05 -15.82 -6.24
C GLY A 153 -1.23 -15.43 -5.35
N MET A 154 -2.45 -15.68 -5.83
CA MET A 154 -3.65 -15.41 -5.06
C MET A 154 -3.78 -16.32 -3.84
N GLN A 155 -3.49 -17.62 -3.94
CA GLN A 155 -3.50 -18.54 -2.79
C GLN A 155 -2.52 -18.06 -1.70
N THR A 156 -1.32 -17.65 -2.09
CA THR A 156 -0.32 -17.08 -1.17
C THR A 156 -0.87 -15.82 -0.49
N MET A 157 -1.43 -14.88 -1.24
CA MET A 157 -2.07 -13.69 -0.66
C MET A 157 -3.19 -14.05 0.32
N MET A 158 -4.11 -14.93 -0.08
CA MET A 158 -5.25 -15.33 0.77
C MET A 158 -4.81 -15.98 2.08
N SER A 159 -3.71 -16.74 2.09
CA SER A 159 -3.16 -17.35 3.31
C SER A 159 -2.62 -16.31 4.30
N ARG A 160 -2.23 -15.14 3.83
CA ARG A 160 -1.66 -14.04 4.64
C ARG A 160 -2.70 -13.05 5.15
N ILE A 161 -3.97 -13.21 4.76
CA ILE A 161 -5.06 -12.38 5.28
C ILE A 161 -5.24 -12.65 6.78
N PRO A 162 -5.27 -11.63 7.66
CA PRO A 162 -5.54 -11.81 9.09
C PRO A 162 -6.93 -12.40 9.34
N ASP A 163 -7.06 -13.23 10.37
CA ASP A 163 -8.33 -13.90 10.70
C ASP A 163 -9.35 -12.99 11.41
N ASN A 164 -8.90 -11.84 11.90
CA ASN A 164 -9.70 -10.92 12.73
C ASN A 164 -10.25 -9.69 11.99
N ILE A 165 -10.22 -9.68 10.65
CA ILE A 165 -10.76 -8.59 9.85
C ILE A 165 -12.24 -8.38 10.15
N SER A 166 -12.66 -7.13 10.35
CA SER A 166 -14.06 -6.75 10.53
C SER A 166 -14.68 -6.20 9.24
N LEU A 167 -16.00 -6.39 9.08
CA LEU A 167 -16.73 -5.74 7.97
C LEU A 167 -16.65 -4.22 8.06
N GLU A 168 -16.56 -3.66 9.27
CA GLU A 168 -16.43 -2.23 9.50
C GLU A 168 -15.11 -1.70 8.92
N SER A 169 -13.99 -2.38 9.20
CA SER A 169 -12.68 -2.04 8.62
C SER A 169 -12.72 -2.11 7.08
N VAL A 170 -13.32 -3.15 6.51
CA VAL A 170 -13.42 -3.29 5.04
C VAL A 170 -14.28 -2.17 4.43
N ARG A 171 -15.36 -1.75 5.08
CA ARG A 171 -16.16 -0.58 4.62
C ARG A 171 -15.35 0.71 4.66
N ALA A 172 -14.57 0.91 5.71
CA ALA A 172 -13.75 2.09 5.86
C ALA A 172 -12.62 2.16 4.82
N THR A 173 -11.99 1.03 4.45
CA THR A 173 -10.97 1.01 3.38
C THR A 173 -11.56 1.39 2.02
N TRP A 174 -12.77 0.93 1.69
CA TRP A 174 -13.46 1.36 0.48
C TRP A 174 -13.80 2.86 0.48
N ALA A 175 -14.24 3.38 1.62
CA ALA A 175 -14.50 4.81 1.78
C ALA A 175 -13.21 5.65 1.66
N ALA A 176 -12.09 5.13 2.18
CA ALA A 176 -10.78 5.78 2.08
C ALA A 176 -10.31 5.95 0.62
N GLY A 177 -10.49 4.94 -0.23
CA GLY A 177 -10.18 5.03 -1.66
C GLY A 177 -10.96 6.15 -2.37
N LEU A 178 -12.25 6.28 -2.09
CA LEU A 178 -13.09 7.36 -2.62
C LEU A 178 -12.70 8.74 -2.09
N TYR A 179 -12.36 8.84 -0.82
CA TYR A 179 -11.91 10.09 -0.19
C TYR A 179 -10.63 10.59 -0.85
N LEU A 180 -9.62 9.73 -0.98
CA LEU A 180 -8.33 10.06 -1.58
C LEU A 180 -8.45 10.50 -3.03
N TYR A 181 -9.36 9.90 -3.79
CA TYR A 181 -9.63 10.32 -5.15
C TYR A 181 -10.04 11.80 -5.24
N ARG A 182 -10.74 12.33 -4.23
CA ARG A 182 -11.26 13.70 -4.19
C ARG A 182 -10.33 14.70 -3.53
N THR A 183 -9.32 14.23 -2.80
CA THR A 183 -8.40 15.10 -2.04
C THR A 183 -7.30 15.63 -2.94
N ASP A 184 -7.05 16.92 -2.92
CA ASP A 184 -5.85 17.52 -3.51
C ASP A 184 -4.71 17.56 -2.49
N PHE A 185 -3.53 17.16 -2.93
CA PHE A 185 -2.33 17.15 -2.11
C PHE A 185 -1.45 18.35 -2.40
N PRO A 186 -0.67 18.84 -1.40
CA PRO A 186 0.31 19.89 -1.61
C PRO A 186 1.30 19.54 -2.73
N VAL A 187 1.65 20.54 -3.55
CA VAL A 187 2.66 20.36 -4.61
C VAL A 187 4.04 20.22 -3.98
N GLN A 188 4.74 19.14 -4.30
CA GLN A 188 6.09 18.82 -3.82
C GLN A 188 7.03 18.58 -5.02
N PRO A 189 7.60 19.65 -5.62
CA PRO A 189 8.31 19.58 -6.89
C PRO A 189 9.62 18.79 -6.81
N GLU A 190 10.24 18.72 -5.65
CA GLU A 190 11.52 18.03 -5.43
C GLU A 190 11.38 16.63 -4.81
N ALA A 191 10.14 16.18 -4.57
CA ALA A 191 9.91 14.86 -4.01
C ALA A 191 10.30 13.75 -5.01
N LYS A 192 11.11 12.80 -4.55
CA LYS A 192 11.45 11.58 -5.31
C LYS A 192 10.34 10.56 -5.13
N VAL A 193 9.36 10.59 -6.01
CA VAL A 193 8.18 9.72 -5.97
C VAL A 193 8.06 8.94 -7.27
N ALA A 194 7.77 7.64 -7.14
CA ALA A 194 7.44 6.77 -8.26
C ALA A 194 6.01 6.23 -8.12
N CYS A 195 5.34 6.04 -9.26
CA CYS A 195 4.10 5.28 -9.37
C CYS A 195 4.37 4.01 -10.16
N TRP A 196 4.20 2.87 -9.53
CA TRP A 196 4.37 1.55 -10.12
C TRP A 196 3.00 0.89 -10.34
N TYR A 197 2.88 0.12 -11.40
CA TYR A 197 1.63 -0.59 -11.67
C TYR A 197 1.82 -1.73 -12.67
N GLY A 198 0.93 -2.71 -12.65
CA GLY A 198 0.87 -3.78 -13.63
C GLY A 198 0.16 -3.36 -14.92
N GLU A 199 0.63 -3.84 -16.07
CA GLU A 199 0.07 -3.53 -17.40
C GLU A 199 -1.45 -3.77 -17.50
N LYS A 200 -1.97 -4.74 -16.73
CA LYS A 200 -3.40 -5.10 -16.72
C LYS A 200 -4.27 -4.13 -15.88
N GLU A 201 -3.66 -3.14 -15.23
CA GLU A 201 -4.35 -2.12 -14.43
C GLU A 201 -4.79 -0.92 -15.32
N GLY A 202 -5.78 -1.11 -16.18
CA GLY A 202 -6.19 -0.11 -17.18
C GLY A 202 -6.68 1.25 -16.64
N HIS A 203 -6.97 1.34 -15.33
CA HIS A 203 -7.46 2.56 -14.68
C HIS A 203 -6.35 3.52 -14.21
N MET A 204 -5.08 3.10 -14.24
CA MET A 204 -3.94 3.85 -13.67
C MET A 204 -3.68 5.22 -14.30
N LYS A 205 -4.13 5.44 -15.55
CA LYS A 205 -3.94 6.72 -16.24
C LYS A 205 -4.46 7.92 -15.43
N LYS A 206 -5.63 7.79 -14.82
CA LYS A 206 -6.24 8.85 -13.99
C LYS A 206 -5.46 9.06 -12.69
N ALA A 207 -5.05 7.98 -12.03
CA ALA A 207 -4.25 8.05 -10.82
C ALA A 207 -2.90 8.77 -11.08
N ILE A 208 -2.20 8.39 -12.15
CA ILE A 208 -0.93 9.01 -12.55
C ILE A 208 -1.10 10.51 -12.84
N GLN A 209 -2.14 10.89 -13.60
CA GLN A 209 -2.41 12.30 -13.87
C GLN A 209 -2.63 13.11 -12.60
N ARG A 210 -3.29 12.53 -11.62
CA ARG A 210 -3.55 13.19 -10.34
C ARG A 210 -2.29 13.28 -9.48
N LEU A 211 -1.52 12.20 -9.39
CA LEU A 211 -0.24 12.20 -8.68
C LEU A 211 0.75 13.22 -9.26
N ARG A 212 0.77 13.41 -10.59
CA ARG A 212 1.63 14.42 -11.23
C ARG A 212 1.29 15.86 -10.84
N ARG A 213 0.08 16.13 -10.36
CA ARG A 213 -0.25 17.47 -9.83
C ARG A 213 0.47 17.74 -8.52
N ALA A 214 0.55 16.75 -7.65
CA ALA A 214 1.27 16.85 -6.37
C ALA A 214 2.78 16.65 -6.54
N TYR A 215 3.18 15.75 -7.44
CA TYR A 215 4.57 15.35 -7.67
C TYR A 215 4.95 15.56 -9.16
N PRO A 216 5.34 16.79 -9.57
CA PRO A 216 5.63 17.09 -10.98
C PRO A 216 6.75 16.24 -11.60
N LYS A 217 7.71 15.76 -10.77
CA LYS A 217 8.81 14.87 -11.16
C LYS A 217 8.49 13.38 -10.99
N LEU A 218 7.20 13.02 -10.88
CA LEU A 218 6.76 11.63 -10.71
C LEU A 218 7.32 10.73 -11.81
N THR A 219 8.09 9.73 -11.41
CA THR A 219 8.50 8.64 -12.30
C THR A 219 7.39 7.58 -12.38
N VAL A 220 7.27 6.91 -13.51
CA VAL A 220 6.21 5.92 -13.73
C VAL A 220 6.83 4.65 -14.30
N ARG A 221 6.53 3.50 -13.67
CA ARG A 221 6.96 2.19 -14.11
C ARG A 221 5.78 1.27 -14.30
N CYS A 222 5.68 0.69 -15.49
CA CYS A 222 4.70 -0.32 -15.84
C CYS A 222 5.38 -1.69 -15.94
N PHE A 223 4.89 -2.67 -15.18
CA PHE A 223 5.37 -4.05 -15.22
C PHE A 223 4.54 -4.85 -16.23
N ARG A 224 5.17 -5.27 -17.33
CA ARG A 224 4.49 -6.00 -18.41
C ARG A 224 3.97 -7.36 -17.92
N GLY A 225 2.75 -7.69 -18.31
CA GLY A 225 2.08 -8.94 -17.96
C GLY A 225 1.55 -9.01 -16.53
N PHE A 226 1.85 -8.03 -15.67
CA PHE A 226 1.42 -8.00 -14.28
C PHE A 226 0.01 -7.43 -14.11
N GLY A 227 -0.69 -7.92 -13.11
CA GLY A 227 -1.94 -7.36 -12.60
C GLY A 227 -1.71 -6.50 -11.35
N HIS A 228 -2.81 -6.14 -10.69
CA HIS A 228 -2.80 -5.34 -9.46
C HIS A 228 -2.11 -6.09 -8.32
N GLY A 229 -1.07 -5.48 -7.74
CA GLY A 229 -0.29 -6.05 -6.64
C GLY A 229 0.57 -7.26 -7.01
N ASP A 230 0.65 -7.65 -8.30
CA ASP A 230 1.35 -8.86 -8.71
C ASP A 230 2.87 -8.80 -8.48
N ILE A 231 3.44 -7.61 -8.45
CA ILE A 231 4.86 -7.39 -8.12
C ILE A 231 5.25 -7.97 -6.76
N ILE A 232 4.32 -8.03 -5.81
CA ILE A 232 4.53 -8.61 -4.48
C ILE A 232 4.85 -10.12 -4.55
N ASN A 233 4.31 -10.82 -5.57
CA ASN A 233 4.56 -12.24 -5.79
C ASN A 233 5.94 -12.51 -6.44
N HIS A 234 6.71 -11.44 -6.71
CA HIS A 234 8.05 -11.50 -7.31
C HIS A 234 9.07 -10.80 -6.41
N PRO A 235 9.36 -11.33 -5.20
CA PRO A 235 10.13 -10.63 -4.18
C PRO A 235 11.55 -10.25 -4.62
N ASP A 236 12.24 -11.08 -5.40
CA ASP A 236 13.58 -10.77 -5.92
C ASP A 236 13.56 -9.57 -6.86
N LEU A 237 12.58 -9.53 -7.78
CA LEU A 237 12.38 -8.38 -8.67
C LEU A 237 12.02 -7.14 -7.86
N LEU A 238 11.09 -7.25 -6.93
CA LEU A 238 10.66 -6.14 -6.09
C LEU A 238 11.84 -5.58 -5.28
N ALA A 239 12.65 -6.44 -4.64
CA ALA A 239 13.83 -6.02 -3.89
C ALA A 239 14.83 -5.26 -4.79
N SER A 240 15.15 -5.82 -5.98
CA SER A 240 16.06 -5.17 -6.93
C SER A 240 15.56 -3.80 -7.34
N GLU A 241 14.28 -3.67 -7.73
CA GLU A 241 13.68 -2.42 -8.16
C GLU A 241 13.60 -1.36 -7.04
N LEU A 242 13.34 -1.77 -5.78
CA LEU A 242 13.38 -0.89 -4.62
C LEU A 242 14.78 -0.32 -4.39
N ILE A 243 15.80 -1.20 -4.44
CA ILE A 243 17.20 -0.81 -4.26
C ILE A 243 17.67 0.12 -5.38
N ASP A 244 17.34 -0.19 -6.62
CA ASP A 244 17.70 0.64 -7.78
C ASP A 244 17.06 2.04 -7.69
N PHE A 245 15.78 2.13 -7.33
CA PHE A 245 15.11 3.42 -7.14
C PHE A 245 15.74 4.24 -6.01
N MET A 246 16.10 3.61 -4.89
CA MET A 246 16.71 4.26 -3.73
C MET A 246 18.15 4.72 -4.01
N THR A 247 18.90 3.95 -4.82
CA THR A 247 20.32 4.24 -5.14
C THR A 247 20.48 5.07 -6.41
N GLY A 248 19.43 5.25 -7.19
CA GLY A 248 19.45 6.01 -8.46
C GLY A 248 20.12 5.27 -9.61
N ARG A 249 20.09 3.93 -9.59
CA ARG A 249 20.58 3.06 -10.67
C ARG A 249 19.54 2.84 -11.75
#